data_09344b40882bf7693b12b3c44a0162c6
#
_entry.id   09344b40882bf7693b12b3c44a0162c6
#
_cell.length_a   1.000
_cell.length_b   1.000
_cell.length_c   1.000
_cell.angle_alpha   90.00
_cell.angle_beta   90.00
_cell.angle_gamma   90.00
#
_symmetry.space_group_name_H-M   'P 1'
#
loop_
_entity.id
_entity.type
_entity.pdbx_description
1 polymer ?
#
loop_
_entity_poly.entity_id
_entity_poly.type
_entity_poly.pdbx_seq_one_letter_code
_entity_poly.pdbx_strand_id
1 'polypeptide(L)'
;MNAKNLSQNSKQARAKSGLIAAALLVWILVPTGAQAILGIGEPAPSFSLVSGDNKKLTLDRLRGKIVVLFYATRDTVQVNDDLQNYLDTLYATQPKNIQNQIFRLLVVNAMEATSLTTWKENLIKTSAKLKITIYGDWTGDMFAAYRMRDNDSNFIIIDKRGIVRFAASGRIDNSRFEAIKKLLLELAT
;
A
#
# COMPACT_ATOMS: atom_id res chain seq x y z
N MET A 1 -92.26 -37.58 -11.22
CA MET A 1 -93.10 -36.38 -11.39
C MET A 1 -92.26 -35.17 -11.08
N ASN A 2 -92.18 -34.26 -12.01
CA ASN A 2 -91.78 -32.84 -11.96
C ASN A 2 -90.45 -32.46 -11.39
N ALA A 3 -89.61 -32.01 -12.17
CA ALA A 3 -89.48 -30.85 -13.08
C ALA A 3 -89.22 -29.51 -12.34
N LYS A 4 -88.16 -28.82 -12.92
CA LYS A 4 -87.97 -27.34 -12.89
C LYS A 4 -87.24 -26.78 -11.68
N ASN A 5 -86.31 -25.89 -11.76
CA ASN A 5 -85.87 -24.94 -12.79
C ASN A 5 -84.58 -24.31 -12.33
N LEU A 6 -83.67 -24.10 -13.22
CA LEU A 6 -83.01 -22.88 -13.57
C LEU A 6 -82.84 -21.80 -12.47
N SER A 7 -81.67 -21.46 -12.13
CA SER A 7 -81.23 -20.05 -12.21
C SER A 7 -79.71 -19.94 -12.21
N GLN A 8 -79.19 -19.33 -13.26
CA GLN A 8 -77.86 -18.81 -13.42
C GLN A 8 -77.58 -17.73 -12.36
N ASN A 9 -76.45 -17.76 -11.76
CA ASN A 9 -75.86 -16.49 -11.36
C ASN A 9 -74.40 -16.54 -11.42
N SER A 10 -73.87 -15.93 -12.47
CA SER A 10 -72.54 -15.57 -12.69
C SER A 10 -72.05 -14.64 -11.59
N LYS A 11 -71.05 -15.07 -10.83
CA LYS A 11 -70.17 -14.13 -10.09
C LYS A 11 -68.76 -14.39 -10.45
N GLN A 12 -68.27 -13.50 -11.26
CA GLN A 12 -66.87 -13.32 -11.57
C GLN A 12 -66.09 -13.23 -10.26
N ALA A 13 -65.25 -14.23 -9.98
CA ALA A 13 -64.20 -14.11 -9.01
C ALA A 13 -62.94 -13.52 -9.73
N ARG A 14 -62.66 -12.26 -9.46
CA ARG A 14 -61.46 -11.58 -9.88
C ARG A 14 -60.27 -12.31 -9.27
N ALA A 15 -59.49 -12.95 -10.12
CA ALA A 15 -58.16 -13.41 -9.79
C ALA A 15 -57.27 -12.19 -9.54
N LYS A 16 -56.91 -11.96 -8.29
CA LYS A 16 -55.85 -11.03 -7.92
C LYS A 16 -54.51 -11.68 -8.26
N SER A 17 -53.91 -11.30 -9.39
CA SER A 17 -52.54 -11.64 -9.73
C SER A 17 -51.60 -10.95 -8.76
N GLY A 18 -51.18 -11.69 -7.74
CA GLY A 18 -50.08 -11.25 -6.89
C GLY A 18 -48.77 -11.37 -7.67
N LEU A 19 -48.21 -10.25 -8.11
CA LEU A 19 -46.87 -10.15 -8.59
C LEU A 19 -45.91 -10.42 -7.40
N ILE A 20 -45.37 -11.63 -7.32
CA ILE A 20 -44.24 -11.95 -6.46
C ILE A 20 -43.02 -11.37 -7.18
N ALA A 21 -42.60 -10.19 -6.76
CA ALA A 21 -41.32 -9.63 -7.15
C ALA A 21 -40.21 -10.49 -6.52
N ALA A 22 -39.69 -11.44 -7.29
CA ALA A 22 -38.49 -12.16 -6.93
C ALA A 22 -37.29 -11.16 -6.94
N ALA A 23 -36.95 -10.66 -5.76
CA ALA A 23 -35.71 -9.90 -5.57
C ALA A 23 -34.52 -10.85 -5.82
N LEU A 24 -33.97 -10.81 -7.03
CA LEU A 24 -32.69 -11.42 -7.35
C LEU A 24 -31.60 -10.67 -6.57
N LEU A 25 -31.22 -11.23 -5.42
CA LEU A 25 -29.99 -10.86 -4.70
C LEU A 25 -28.81 -11.26 -5.59
N VAL A 26 -28.35 -10.31 -6.42
CA VAL A 26 -27.10 -10.43 -7.11
C VAL A 26 -25.99 -10.35 -6.05
N TRP A 27 -25.50 -11.50 -5.62
CA TRP A 27 -24.25 -11.58 -4.89
C TRP A 27 -23.15 -11.13 -5.83
N ILE A 28 -22.75 -9.86 -5.70
CA ILE A 28 -21.51 -9.39 -6.32
C ILE A 28 -20.41 -10.16 -5.60
N LEU A 29 -19.90 -11.21 -6.24
CA LEU A 29 -18.62 -11.84 -5.90
C LEU A 29 -17.56 -10.77 -6.11
N VAL A 30 -17.27 -10.00 -5.06
CA VAL A 30 -16.06 -9.20 -5.01
C VAL A 30 -14.92 -10.21 -5.07
N PRO A 31 -14.12 -10.24 -6.14
CA PRO A 31 -12.98 -11.13 -6.17
C PRO A 31 -12.10 -10.72 -4.97
N THR A 32 -11.90 -11.65 -4.03
CA THR A 32 -10.85 -11.57 -3.03
C THR A 32 -9.52 -11.73 -3.76
N GLY A 33 -9.22 -10.79 -4.65
CA GLY A 33 -7.91 -10.65 -5.26
C GLY A 33 -6.91 -10.39 -4.16
N ALA A 34 -5.76 -11.02 -4.24
CA ALA A 34 -4.61 -10.75 -3.40
C ALA A 34 -4.54 -9.25 -3.10
N GLN A 35 -4.56 -8.90 -1.82
CA GLN A 35 -4.58 -7.49 -1.42
C GLN A 35 -3.36 -6.81 -2.06
N ALA A 36 -3.63 -5.98 -3.05
CA ALA A 36 -2.58 -5.19 -3.66
C ALA A 36 -2.12 -4.16 -2.63
N ILE A 37 -0.82 -3.98 -2.52
CA ILE A 37 -0.21 -2.78 -1.90
C ILE A 37 -1.00 -1.53 -2.34
N LEU A 38 -0.87 -0.42 -1.60
CA LEU A 38 -1.60 0.84 -1.88
C LEU A 38 -1.74 1.17 -3.36
N GLY A 39 -2.92 1.63 -3.76
CA GLY A 39 -3.19 2.05 -5.13
C GLY A 39 -2.52 3.37 -5.49
N ILE A 40 -2.11 3.49 -6.76
CA ILE A 40 -1.63 4.77 -7.30
C ILE A 40 -2.77 5.79 -7.27
N GLY A 41 -2.49 7.00 -6.75
CA GLY A 41 -3.48 8.06 -6.57
C GLY A 41 -4.13 8.06 -5.18
N GLU A 42 -3.98 7.00 -4.38
CA GLU A 42 -4.48 6.99 -3.00
C GLU A 42 -3.62 7.90 -2.10
N PRO A 43 -4.22 8.56 -1.10
CA PRO A 43 -3.46 9.20 -0.03
C PRO A 43 -2.65 8.15 0.74
N ALA A 44 -1.36 8.42 0.96
CA ALA A 44 -0.54 7.57 1.80
C ALA A 44 -1.02 7.65 3.26
N PRO A 45 -1.28 6.49 3.92
CA PRO A 45 -1.65 6.47 5.33
C PRO A 45 -0.59 7.12 6.22
N SER A 46 -1.00 7.73 7.31
CA SER A 46 -0.07 8.22 8.31
C SER A 46 0.71 7.07 8.94
N PHE A 47 1.96 7.31 9.29
CA PHE A 47 2.80 6.37 10.03
C PHE A 47 3.60 7.06 11.13
N SER A 48 4.06 6.28 12.07
CA SER A 48 4.99 6.69 13.12
C SER A 48 6.05 5.61 13.31
N LEU A 49 7.26 5.86 12.84
CA LEU A 49 8.39 4.95 12.86
C LEU A 49 9.44 5.41 13.89
N VAL A 50 10.22 4.46 14.39
CA VAL A 50 11.30 4.74 15.33
C VAL A 50 12.57 4.04 14.87
N SER A 51 13.68 4.79 14.77
CA SER A 51 14.99 4.23 14.44
C SER A 51 15.64 3.50 15.62
N GLY A 52 16.75 2.82 15.36
CA GLY A 52 17.51 2.16 16.42
C GLY A 52 17.96 3.12 17.54
N ASP A 53 18.32 4.35 17.22
CA ASP A 53 18.69 5.41 18.15
C ASP A 53 17.50 6.25 18.67
N ASN A 54 16.30 5.70 18.59
CA ASN A 54 15.03 6.27 19.08
C ASN A 54 14.58 7.58 18.41
N LYS A 55 15.08 7.90 17.22
CA LYS A 55 14.56 9.02 16.44
C LYS A 55 13.20 8.68 15.88
N LYS A 56 12.22 9.54 16.14
CA LYS A 56 10.84 9.38 15.65
C LYS A 56 10.69 10.06 14.29
N LEU A 57 10.08 9.35 13.34
CA LEU A 57 9.68 9.85 12.03
C LEU A 57 8.19 9.62 11.79
N THR A 58 7.50 10.64 11.28
CA THR A 58 6.10 10.55 10.85
C THR A 58 5.96 11.04 9.42
N LEU A 59 4.90 10.62 8.72
CA LEU A 59 4.62 11.10 7.37
C LEU A 59 4.47 12.63 7.32
N ASP A 60 3.87 13.23 8.33
CA ASP A 60 3.65 14.70 8.37
C ASP A 60 4.97 15.50 8.38
N ARG A 61 6.04 14.95 8.97
CA ARG A 61 7.37 15.57 8.91
C ARG A 61 7.99 15.54 7.51
N LEU A 62 7.44 14.73 6.62
CA LEU A 62 7.90 14.57 5.25
C LEU A 62 7.04 15.34 4.24
N ARG A 63 6.07 16.13 4.69
CA ARG A 63 5.28 17.01 3.82
C ARG A 63 6.19 17.90 2.98
N GLY A 64 5.89 18.04 1.70
CA GLY A 64 6.72 18.78 0.74
C GLY A 64 7.94 18.01 0.22
N LYS A 65 8.15 16.77 0.66
CA LYS A 65 9.19 15.87 0.14
C LYS A 65 8.56 14.77 -0.72
N ILE A 66 9.33 14.31 -1.69
CA ILE A 66 9.07 13.05 -2.40
C ILE A 66 9.68 11.95 -1.53
N VAL A 67 8.86 11.01 -1.09
CA VAL A 67 9.32 9.90 -0.26
C VAL A 67 9.56 8.68 -1.14
N VAL A 68 10.79 8.18 -1.15
CA VAL A 68 11.20 6.93 -1.81
C VAL A 68 11.34 5.87 -0.73
N LEU A 69 10.28 5.08 -0.55
CA LEU A 69 10.14 4.12 0.52
C LEU A 69 10.51 2.71 0.06
N PHE A 70 11.46 2.10 0.76
CA PHE A 70 11.71 0.65 0.75
C PHE A 70 11.29 0.08 2.10
N TYR A 71 10.38 -0.88 2.07
CA TYR A 71 9.92 -1.62 3.25
C TYR A 71 10.16 -3.11 3.03
N ALA A 72 10.92 -3.74 3.91
CA ALA A 72 11.31 -5.14 3.77
C ALA A 72 11.39 -5.84 5.12
N THR A 73 11.34 -7.17 5.11
CA THR A 73 11.76 -8.00 6.25
C THR A 73 13.29 -8.13 6.24
N ARG A 74 13.86 -8.71 7.30
CA ARG A 74 15.30 -8.98 7.38
C ARG A 74 15.80 -9.80 6.18
N ASP A 75 15.00 -10.78 5.74
CA ASP A 75 15.39 -11.73 4.71
C ASP A 75 15.17 -11.20 3.29
N THR A 76 14.42 -10.11 3.14
CA THR A 76 14.05 -9.53 1.84
C THR A 76 14.68 -8.16 1.58
N VAL A 77 15.53 -7.65 2.49
CA VAL A 77 16.16 -6.32 2.34
C VAL A 77 17.01 -6.20 1.08
N GLN A 78 17.62 -7.30 0.61
CA GLN A 78 18.49 -7.31 -0.57
C GLN A 78 17.77 -7.51 -1.91
N VAL A 79 16.48 -7.82 -1.88
CA VAL A 79 15.69 -8.14 -3.10
C VAL A 79 15.75 -7.01 -4.13
N ASN A 80 15.80 -5.76 -3.68
CA ASN A 80 15.85 -4.56 -4.53
C ASN A 80 17.15 -3.77 -4.41
N ASP A 81 18.28 -4.41 -4.08
CA ASP A 81 19.59 -3.75 -4.00
C ASP A 81 19.99 -3.10 -5.33
N ASP A 82 19.70 -3.73 -6.46
CA ASP A 82 19.99 -3.16 -7.79
C ASP A 82 19.25 -1.83 -7.99
N LEU A 83 17.95 -1.77 -7.61
CA LEU A 83 17.18 -0.54 -7.68
C LEU A 83 17.71 0.51 -6.69
N GLN A 84 18.05 0.11 -5.46
CA GLN A 84 18.62 1.04 -4.48
C GLN A 84 19.91 1.65 -4.99
N ASN A 85 20.84 0.85 -5.49
CA ASN A 85 22.11 1.30 -6.05
C ASN A 85 21.91 2.24 -7.25
N TYR A 86 20.96 1.92 -8.14
CA TYR A 86 20.60 2.77 -9.27
C TYR A 86 20.06 4.13 -8.79
N LEU A 87 19.15 4.15 -7.83
CA LEU A 87 18.57 5.39 -7.28
C LEU A 87 19.58 6.18 -6.46
N ASP A 88 20.54 5.53 -5.77
CA ASP A 88 21.60 6.20 -5.05
C ASP A 88 22.55 6.93 -6.01
N THR A 89 22.88 6.29 -7.14
CA THR A 89 23.66 6.91 -8.20
C THR A 89 22.91 8.07 -8.84
N LEU A 90 21.63 7.88 -9.15
CA LEU A 90 20.76 8.95 -9.67
C LEU A 90 20.74 10.13 -8.69
N TYR A 91 20.47 9.89 -7.41
CA TYR A 91 20.42 10.92 -6.39
C TYR A 91 21.73 11.70 -6.29
N ALA A 92 22.87 11.02 -6.27
CA ALA A 92 24.18 11.65 -6.14
C ALA A 92 24.52 12.58 -7.33
N THR A 93 23.98 12.29 -8.51
CA THR A 93 24.21 13.08 -9.74
C THR A 93 23.27 14.27 -9.89
N GLN A 94 22.21 14.36 -9.08
CA GLN A 94 21.27 15.47 -9.18
C GLN A 94 21.78 16.76 -8.51
N PRO A 95 21.36 17.94 -8.99
CA PRO A 95 21.59 19.21 -8.30
C PRO A 95 21.00 19.21 -6.87
N LYS A 96 21.60 19.99 -5.96
CA LYS A 96 21.21 20.03 -4.55
C LYS A 96 19.73 20.40 -4.32
N ASN A 97 19.17 21.26 -5.15
CA ASN A 97 17.75 21.60 -5.08
C ASN A 97 16.84 20.39 -5.34
N ILE A 98 17.21 19.46 -6.22
CA ILE A 98 16.50 18.19 -6.46
C ILE A 98 16.77 17.21 -5.33
N GLN A 99 18.05 17.02 -4.94
CA GLN A 99 18.38 16.16 -3.81
C GLN A 99 17.60 16.51 -2.55
N ASN A 100 17.45 17.79 -2.25
CA ASN A 100 16.73 18.26 -1.07
C ASN A 100 15.22 18.01 -1.11
N GLN A 101 14.66 17.68 -2.24
CA GLN A 101 13.24 17.34 -2.38
C GLN A 101 12.94 15.88 -2.17
N ILE A 102 13.95 15.01 -2.26
CA ILE A 102 13.80 13.56 -2.16
C ILE A 102 14.22 13.08 -0.77
N PHE A 103 13.34 12.35 -0.10
CA PHE A 103 13.62 11.68 1.15
C PHE A 103 13.63 10.17 0.94
N ARG A 104 14.79 9.55 1.15
CA ARG A 104 14.96 8.09 1.07
C ARG A 104 14.61 7.49 2.41
N LEU A 105 13.59 6.66 2.45
CA LEU A 105 13.06 6.02 3.66
C LEU A 105 13.26 4.52 3.57
N LEU A 106 14.16 4.00 4.40
CA LEU A 106 14.36 2.56 4.57
C LEU A 106 13.67 2.11 5.86
N VAL A 107 12.77 1.14 5.74
CA VAL A 107 12.01 0.58 6.86
C VAL A 107 12.18 -0.93 6.90
N VAL A 108 12.46 -1.44 8.07
CA VAL A 108 12.50 -2.88 8.33
C VAL A 108 11.28 -3.26 9.16
N ASN A 109 10.54 -4.29 8.70
CA ASN A 109 9.54 -4.94 9.52
C ASN A 109 10.23 -5.58 10.74
N ALA A 110 9.92 -5.09 11.91
CA ALA A 110 10.53 -5.50 13.17
C ALA A 110 9.52 -6.14 14.15
N MET A 111 8.34 -6.54 13.66
CA MET A 111 7.29 -7.15 14.48
C MET A 111 7.76 -8.44 15.18
N GLU A 112 8.61 -9.22 14.51
CA GLU A 112 9.14 -10.49 15.05
C GLU A 112 10.46 -10.33 15.79
N ALA A 113 10.81 -9.12 16.20
CA ALA A 113 12.03 -8.86 16.94
C ALA A 113 12.03 -9.55 18.30
N THR A 114 12.76 -10.66 18.44
CA THR A 114 12.87 -11.43 19.70
C THR A 114 13.66 -10.68 20.76
N SER A 115 14.57 -9.78 20.39
CA SER A 115 15.34 -8.91 21.26
C SER A 115 15.36 -7.49 20.72
N LEU A 116 14.57 -6.61 21.31
CA LEU A 116 14.48 -5.21 20.90
C LEU A 116 15.85 -4.50 20.95
N THR A 117 16.66 -4.77 21.98
CA THR A 117 17.98 -4.17 22.13
C THR A 117 18.90 -4.57 20.97
N THR A 118 19.02 -5.86 20.70
CA THR A 118 19.86 -6.38 19.61
C THR A 118 19.42 -5.84 18.25
N TRP A 119 18.12 -5.75 18.00
CA TRP A 119 17.59 -5.21 16.76
C TRP A 119 17.94 -3.73 16.60
N LYS A 120 17.74 -2.93 17.66
CA LYS A 120 18.11 -1.50 17.66
C LYS A 120 19.59 -1.29 17.39
N GLU A 121 20.46 -2.06 18.05
CA GLU A 121 21.92 -2.00 17.81
C GLU A 121 22.26 -2.32 16.35
N ASN A 122 21.65 -3.34 15.77
CA ASN A 122 21.84 -3.70 14.37
C ASN A 122 21.38 -2.60 13.42
N LEU A 123 20.22 -1.97 13.69
CA LEU A 123 19.77 -0.83 12.90
C LEU A 123 20.73 0.36 13.00
N ILE A 124 21.28 0.66 14.19
CA ILE A 124 22.28 1.72 14.36
C ILE A 124 23.53 1.41 13.53
N LYS A 125 24.09 0.20 13.67
CA LYS A 125 25.30 -0.23 12.94
C LYS A 125 25.09 -0.16 11.42
N THR A 126 23.95 -0.67 10.94
CA THR A 126 23.62 -0.67 9.50
C THR A 126 23.40 0.75 8.99
N SER A 127 22.69 1.59 9.75
CA SER A 127 22.46 3.01 9.42
C SER A 127 23.80 3.77 9.26
N ALA A 128 24.73 3.53 10.16
CA ALA A 128 26.05 4.15 10.11
C ALA A 128 26.85 3.70 8.85
N LYS A 129 26.80 2.39 8.53
CA LYS A 129 27.45 1.83 7.34
C LYS A 129 26.89 2.42 6.05
N LEU A 130 25.55 2.52 5.93
CA LEU A 130 24.88 3.02 4.74
C LEU A 130 24.79 4.55 4.70
N LYS A 131 25.17 5.25 5.77
CA LYS A 131 25.02 6.70 5.93
C LYS A 131 23.58 7.20 5.71
N ILE A 132 22.61 6.36 6.07
CA ILE A 132 21.18 6.65 6.01
C ILE A 132 20.49 6.07 7.25
N THR A 133 19.54 6.81 7.84
CA THR A 133 18.79 6.28 8.99
C THR A 133 17.81 5.21 8.54
N ILE A 134 17.91 4.03 9.13
CA ILE A 134 16.95 2.94 8.96
C ILE A 134 15.97 2.97 10.11
N TYR A 135 14.69 2.87 9.80
CA TYR A 135 13.60 2.84 10.77
C TYR A 135 13.05 1.43 10.95
N GLY A 136 12.55 1.14 12.14
CA GLY A 136 11.80 -0.09 12.44
C GLY A 136 10.31 0.20 12.48
N ASP A 137 9.53 -0.66 11.86
CA ASP A 137 8.10 -0.79 12.11
C ASP A 137 7.93 -1.86 13.21
N TRP A 138 7.95 -1.41 14.48
CA TRP A 138 8.01 -2.28 15.65
C TRP A 138 6.65 -2.89 16.01
N THR A 139 5.57 -2.23 15.60
CA THR A 139 4.18 -2.64 15.89
C THR A 139 3.48 -3.26 14.68
N GLY A 140 4.03 -3.08 13.47
CA GLY A 140 3.39 -3.48 12.22
C GLY A 140 2.28 -2.53 11.76
N ASP A 141 2.14 -1.37 12.41
CA ASP A 141 1.11 -0.40 12.04
C ASP A 141 1.27 0.09 10.61
N MET A 142 2.52 0.34 10.18
CA MET A 142 2.80 0.72 8.79
C MET A 142 2.57 -0.45 7.84
N PHE A 143 2.99 -1.65 8.22
CA PHE A 143 2.74 -2.87 7.44
C PHE A 143 1.25 -3.02 7.10
N ALA A 144 0.40 -2.93 8.13
CA ALA A 144 -1.05 -3.08 7.98
C ALA A 144 -1.67 -1.93 7.17
N ALA A 145 -1.35 -0.66 7.53
CA ALA A 145 -1.94 0.51 6.91
C ALA A 145 -1.59 0.64 5.42
N TYR A 146 -0.38 0.24 5.04
CA TYR A 146 0.11 0.27 3.66
C TYR A 146 -0.20 -1.00 2.88
N ARG A 147 -0.85 -1.98 3.51
CA ARG A 147 -1.17 -3.29 2.88
C ARG A 147 0.08 -3.94 2.28
N MET A 148 1.21 -3.88 3.03
CA MET A 148 2.48 -4.44 2.58
C MET A 148 2.36 -5.95 2.38
N ARG A 149 3.08 -6.49 1.40
CA ARG A 149 3.21 -7.94 1.27
C ARG A 149 4.22 -8.46 2.28
N ASP A 150 3.80 -9.49 2.99
CA ASP A 150 4.68 -10.20 3.90
C ASP A 150 5.76 -10.98 3.14
N ASN A 151 6.91 -11.15 3.78
CA ASN A 151 8.07 -11.85 3.22
C ASN A 151 8.48 -11.35 1.83
N ASP A 152 8.28 -10.06 1.58
CA ASP A 152 8.59 -9.44 0.31
C ASP A 152 9.25 -8.06 0.53
N SER A 153 9.90 -7.55 -0.51
CA SER A 153 10.38 -6.18 -0.55
C SER A 153 9.32 -5.29 -1.18
N ASN A 154 8.86 -4.29 -0.45
CA ASN A 154 7.81 -3.38 -0.90
C ASN A 154 8.45 -2.03 -1.24
N PHE A 155 8.16 -1.50 -2.42
CA PHE A 155 8.70 -0.24 -2.92
C PHE A 155 7.57 0.73 -3.27
N ILE A 156 7.60 1.93 -2.68
CA ILE A 156 6.55 2.94 -2.85
C ILE A 156 7.18 4.32 -3.07
N ILE A 157 6.62 5.11 -3.99
CA ILE A 157 6.93 6.52 -4.16
C ILE A 157 5.70 7.33 -3.77
N ILE A 158 5.89 8.30 -2.86
CA ILE A 158 4.86 9.21 -2.39
C ILE A 158 5.28 10.63 -2.81
N ASP A 159 4.36 11.41 -3.37
CA ASP A 159 4.64 12.78 -3.80
C ASP A 159 4.65 13.79 -2.63
N LYS A 160 5.00 15.05 -2.94
CA LYS A 160 5.05 16.17 -1.98
C LYS A 160 3.74 16.43 -1.24
N ARG A 161 2.60 15.98 -1.81
CA ARG A 161 1.26 16.13 -1.21
C ARG A 161 0.86 14.91 -0.37
N GLY A 162 1.68 13.86 -0.36
CA GLY A 162 1.40 12.61 0.33
C GLY A 162 0.53 11.64 -0.49
N ILE A 163 0.54 11.74 -1.81
CA ILE A 163 -0.19 10.82 -2.71
C ILE A 163 0.76 9.77 -3.25
N VAL A 164 0.31 8.52 -3.25
CA VAL A 164 1.05 7.38 -3.83
C VAL A 164 1.14 7.55 -5.35
N ARG A 165 2.36 7.51 -5.88
CA ARG A 165 2.63 7.64 -7.32
C ARG A 165 3.18 6.37 -7.94
N PHE A 166 3.73 5.51 -7.12
CA PHE A 166 4.20 4.20 -7.52
C PHE A 166 4.10 3.26 -6.33
N ALA A 167 3.70 2.03 -6.55
CA ALA A 167 3.71 0.98 -5.54
C ALA A 167 3.90 -0.38 -6.19
N ALA A 168 4.80 -1.19 -5.65
CA ALA A 168 5.05 -2.55 -6.09
C ALA A 168 5.65 -3.38 -4.96
N SER A 169 5.40 -4.69 -4.99
CA SER A 169 6.02 -5.68 -4.12
C SER A 169 6.83 -6.66 -4.96
N GLY A 170 7.85 -7.25 -4.36
CA GLY A 170 8.79 -8.14 -5.01
C GLY A 170 9.96 -7.41 -5.65
N ARG A 171 10.74 -8.16 -6.41
CA ARG A 171 11.85 -7.62 -7.18
C ARG A 171 11.34 -6.69 -8.28
N ILE A 172 11.86 -5.48 -8.33
CA ILE A 172 11.60 -4.54 -9.42
C ILE A 172 12.54 -4.85 -10.57
N ASP A 173 11.98 -5.18 -11.72
CA ASP A 173 12.76 -5.47 -12.92
C ASP A 173 13.52 -4.23 -13.41
N ASN A 174 14.74 -4.41 -13.89
CA ASN A 174 15.62 -3.34 -14.35
C ASN A 174 15.00 -2.53 -15.51
N SER A 175 14.14 -3.14 -16.32
CA SER A 175 13.39 -2.45 -17.39
C SER A 175 12.50 -1.32 -16.87
N ARG A 176 12.15 -1.33 -15.58
CA ARG A 176 11.32 -0.29 -14.93
C ARG A 176 12.14 0.87 -14.36
N PHE A 177 13.46 0.75 -14.25
CA PHE A 177 14.31 1.75 -13.59
C PHE A 177 14.23 3.13 -14.26
N GLU A 178 14.27 3.18 -15.58
CA GLU A 178 14.17 4.45 -16.31
C GLU A 178 12.80 5.11 -16.14
N ALA A 179 11.72 4.33 -16.07
CA ALA A 179 10.38 4.86 -15.79
C ALA A 179 10.27 5.42 -14.37
N ILE A 180 10.87 4.73 -13.38
CA ILE A 180 10.94 5.19 -11.99
C ILE A 180 11.76 6.49 -11.89
N LYS A 181 12.93 6.55 -12.55
CA LYS A 181 13.75 7.78 -12.63
C LYS A 181 12.97 8.95 -13.22
N LYS A 182 12.32 8.73 -14.37
CA LYS A 182 11.50 9.76 -15.02
C LYS A 182 10.43 10.29 -14.07
N LEU A 183 9.68 9.39 -13.43
CA LEU A 183 8.67 9.76 -12.42
C LEU A 183 9.28 10.62 -11.29
N LEU A 184 10.41 10.21 -10.72
CA LEU A 184 11.04 10.96 -9.62
C LEU A 184 11.46 12.36 -10.05
N LEU A 185 12.02 12.53 -11.25
CA LEU A 185 12.44 13.82 -11.76
C LEU A 185 11.22 14.72 -12.09
N GLU A 186 10.14 14.17 -12.65
CA GLU A 186 8.89 14.88 -12.88
C GLU A 186 8.25 15.38 -11.58
N LEU A 187 8.30 14.59 -10.50
CA LEU A 187 7.78 14.99 -9.19
C LEU A 187 8.65 16.05 -8.51
N ALA A 188 9.93 16.16 -8.90
CA ALA A 188 10.88 17.09 -8.31
C ALA A 188 10.89 18.48 -9.00
N THR A 189 10.30 18.59 -10.19
CA THR A 189 10.10 19.87 -10.91
C THR A 189 8.85 20.57 -10.42
#